data_eb97f6a6372997124754f6e97e7f1bed
#
_entry.id   eb97f6a6372997124754f6e97e7f1bed
#
_cell.length_a   1.000
_cell.length_b   1.000
_cell.length_c   1.000
_cell.angle_alpha   90.00
_cell.angle_beta   90.00
_cell.angle_gamma   90.00
#
_symmetry.space_group_name_H-M   'P 1'
#
loop_
_entity.id
_entity.type
_entity.pdbx_description
1 polymer ?
#
loop_
_entity_poly.entity_id
_entity_poly.type
_entity_poly.pdbx_seq_one_letter_code
_entity_poly.pdbx_strand_id
1 'polypeptide(L)'
;SVGGNLISFPHDFPVGSTPVNVVVTDIHGNTDACYFVVIVEDEQSPFAACPTPLNPYAMDAGECNASLSFAAEASDNCEVGGIAYSVSGNAIDFPYDFPAGTTLVDVLVTDIHGNSAVCSYTVSVVDDEQPVITCPEPLSMYTTPPGACHVALSFAATATDNCGVAGTTYSIGENTITFPYEFPVGSTTVDVVVTDIHGNSAACSFAVMVADQENPGIECPVPMNPYTTDAGSCEA
;
A
#
# COMPACT_ATOMS: atom_id res chain seq x y z
N SER A 1 22.34 -55.68 26.47
CA SER A 1 20.90 -55.35 26.45
C SER A 1 20.71 -53.85 26.52
N VAL A 2 19.61 -53.40 26.02
CA VAL A 2 19.15 -52.00 26.10
C VAL A 2 17.80 -51.98 26.78
N GLY A 3 17.62 -51.20 27.86
CA GLY A 3 16.37 -51.16 28.64
C GLY A 3 15.90 -52.55 29.17
N GLY A 4 16.84 -53.46 29.40
CA GLY A 4 16.54 -54.83 29.84
C GLY A 4 16.25 -55.82 28.69
N ASN A 5 16.11 -55.39 27.45
CA ASN A 5 15.87 -56.25 26.30
C ASN A 5 17.19 -56.71 25.67
N LEU A 6 17.29 -57.94 25.25
CA LEU A 6 18.44 -58.45 24.52
C LEU A 6 18.45 -57.87 23.12
N ILE A 7 19.63 -57.39 22.69
CA ILE A 7 19.84 -56.88 21.34
C ILE A 7 20.89 -57.72 20.61
N SER A 8 20.80 -57.76 19.30
CA SER A 8 21.84 -58.29 18.40
C SER A 8 22.42 -57.16 17.54
N PHE A 9 23.66 -57.31 17.08
CA PHE A 9 24.27 -56.35 16.17
C PHE A 9 24.17 -56.83 14.71
N PRO A 10 23.94 -55.93 13.75
CA PRO A 10 23.76 -54.45 13.90
C PRO A 10 22.45 -54.14 14.64
N HIS A 11 22.42 -53.03 15.39
CA HIS A 11 21.28 -52.51 16.14
C HIS A 11 21.13 -51.02 15.89
N ASP A 12 19.90 -50.57 15.59
CA ASP A 12 19.58 -49.16 15.34
C ASP A 12 19.37 -48.49 16.70
N PHE A 13 20.23 -47.49 16.98
CA PHE A 13 20.12 -46.68 18.19
C PHE A 13 19.38 -45.39 17.86
N PRO A 14 18.38 -45.01 18.67
CA PRO A 14 17.69 -43.74 18.50
C PRO A 14 18.63 -42.57 18.83
N VAL A 15 18.28 -41.36 18.31
CA VAL A 15 18.94 -40.12 18.70
C VAL A 15 18.86 -39.95 20.22
N GLY A 16 19.98 -39.49 20.79
CA GLY A 16 20.17 -39.30 22.22
C GLY A 16 21.17 -40.29 22.81
N SER A 17 21.09 -40.53 24.12
CA SER A 17 22.03 -41.32 24.88
C SER A 17 21.40 -42.66 25.27
N THR A 18 21.95 -43.75 24.75
CA THR A 18 21.46 -45.11 25.02
C THR A 18 22.50 -45.92 25.80
N PRO A 19 22.24 -46.28 27.06
CA PRO A 19 23.12 -47.19 27.82
C PRO A 19 22.96 -48.63 27.35
N VAL A 20 24.09 -49.28 27.06
CA VAL A 20 24.15 -50.68 26.63
C VAL A 20 24.83 -51.49 27.73
N ASN A 21 24.10 -52.48 28.29
CA ASN A 21 24.65 -53.42 29.26
C ASN A 21 25.12 -54.70 28.56
N VAL A 22 26.34 -55.11 28.89
CA VAL A 22 26.91 -56.33 28.39
C VAL A 22 27.10 -57.28 29.60
N VAL A 23 26.58 -58.49 29.48
CA VAL A 23 26.74 -59.55 30.50
C VAL A 23 27.38 -60.73 29.83
N VAL A 24 28.43 -61.21 30.42
CA VAL A 24 29.10 -62.49 30.06
C VAL A 24 28.81 -63.52 31.11
N THR A 25 28.45 -64.75 30.67
CA THR A 25 28.18 -65.87 31.57
C THR A 25 29.07 -67.01 31.16
N ASP A 26 29.79 -67.60 32.13
CA ASP A 26 30.59 -68.79 31.90
C ASP A 26 29.71 -70.07 31.86
N ILE A 27 30.35 -71.20 31.54
CA ILE A 27 29.66 -72.53 31.50
C ILE A 27 29.19 -73.03 32.86
N HIS A 28 29.67 -72.43 33.97
CA HIS A 28 29.29 -72.77 35.34
C HIS A 28 28.22 -71.79 35.89
N GLY A 29 27.80 -70.77 35.09
CA GLY A 29 26.77 -69.81 35.47
C GLY A 29 27.30 -68.60 36.22
N ASN A 30 28.62 -68.38 36.32
CA ASN A 30 29.19 -67.13 36.87
C ASN A 30 29.07 -66.00 35.83
N THR A 31 28.75 -64.84 36.30
CA THR A 31 28.51 -63.68 35.45
C THR A 31 29.43 -62.52 35.78
N ASP A 32 29.85 -61.82 34.77
CA ASP A 32 30.46 -60.47 34.86
C ASP A 32 29.74 -59.51 33.90
N ALA A 33 29.70 -58.22 34.25
CA ALA A 33 28.95 -57.23 33.49
C ALA A 33 29.72 -55.91 33.35
N CYS A 34 29.59 -55.28 32.21
CA CYS A 34 30.02 -53.91 31.98
C CYS A 34 28.91 -53.16 31.23
N TYR A 35 29.02 -51.84 31.19
CA TYR A 35 28.16 -51.00 30.37
C TYR A 35 28.98 -49.95 29.62
N PHE A 36 28.43 -49.51 28.48
CA PHE A 36 28.91 -48.36 27.74
C PHE A 36 27.70 -47.60 27.24
N VAL A 37 27.91 -46.32 26.84
CA VAL A 37 26.85 -45.46 26.34
C VAL A 37 27.11 -45.23 24.86
N VAL A 38 26.05 -45.38 24.03
CA VAL A 38 26.02 -44.99 22.65
C VAL A 38 25.33 -43.62 22.58
N ILE A 39 25.98 -42.66 21.99
CA ILE A 39 25.40 -41.31 21.73
C ILE A 39 25.19 -41.22 20.24
N VAL A 40 23.97 -40.90 19.84
CA VAL A 40 23.58 -40.62 18.46
C VAL A 40 23.08 -39.21 18.43
N GLU A 41 23.66 -38.39 17.58
CA GLU A 41 23.29 -37.00 17.38
C GLU A 41 22.66 -36.85 16.00
N ASP A 42 21.64 -36.02 15.88
CA ASP A 42 21.08 -35.59 14.60
C ASP A 42 21.77 -34.30 14.19
N GLU A 43 22.49 -34.33 13.09
CA GLU A 43 23.19 -33.18 12.49
C GLU A 43 22.57 -32.79 11.15
N GLN A 44 21.46 -33.44 10.75
CA GLN A 44 20.82 -33.16 9.47
C GLN A 44 19.89 -31.96 9.61
N SER A 45 20.10 -30.97 8.76
CA SER A 45 19.17 -29.82 8.68
C SER A 45 17.87 -30.23 7.99
N PRO A 46 16.72 -29.69 8.43
CA PRO A 46 15.45 -29.95 7.80
C PRO A 46 15.40 -29.40 6.36
N PHE A 47 14.57 -29.99 5.54
CA PHE A 47 14.23 -29.42 4.23
C PHE A 47 13.19 -28.30 4.43
N ALA A 48 13.40 -27.16 3.74
CA ALA A 48 12.50 -26.01 3.74
C ALA A 48 12.17 -25.61 2.29
N ALA A 49 10.90 -25.54 1.94
CA ALA A 49 10.42 -25.03 0.67
C ALA A 49 9.49 -23.83 0.89
N CYS A 50 9.89 -22.69 0.41
CA CYS A 50 9.09 -21.47 0.48
C CYS A 50 7.91 -21.50 -0.50
N PRO A 51 6.78 -20.86 -0.17
CA PRO A 51 5.68 -20.69 -1.08
C PRO A 51 6.08 -19.81 -2.29
N THR A 52 5.35 -19.97 -3.39
CA THR A 52 5.51 -19.15 -4.61
C THR A 52 4.27 -18.28 -4.79
N PRO A 53 4.24 -17.05 -4.25
CA PRO A 53 3.09 -16.16 -4.36
C PRO A 53 2.74 -15.79 -5.80
N LEU A 54 1.45 -15.61 -6.09
CA LEU A 54 0.93 -15.15 -7.39
C LEU A 54 0.95 -13.62 -7.44
N ASN A 55 2.13 -13.02 -7.41
CA ASN A 55 2.31 -11.56 -7.41
C ASN A 55 1.92 -10.89 -8.74
N PRO A 56 1.37 -9.64 -8.71
CA PRO A 56 0.99 -8.88 -7.55
C PRO A 56 -0.41 -9.24 -7.01
N TYR A 57 -0.65 -8.93 -5.74
CA TYR A 57 -1.98 -8.96 -5.11
C TYR A 57 -2.57 -7.55 -5.08
N ALA A 58 -3.89 -7.41 -5.29
CA ALA A 58 -4.59 -6.16 -5.01
C ALA A 58 -4.75 -5.97 -3.49
N MET A 59 -4.89 -4.74 -3.04
CA MET A 59 -5.28 -4.44 -1.66
C MET A 59 -6.69 -4.90 -1.35
N ASP A 60 -6.98 -5.07 -0.07
CA ASP A 60 -8.35 -5.32 0.40
C ASP A 60 -9.19 -4.04 0.24
N ALA A 61 -10.42 -4.19 -0.22
CA ALA A 61 -11.28 -3.06 -0.57
C ALA A 61 -11.45 -2.06 0.58
N GLY A 62 -11.05 -0.80 0.34
CA GLY A 62 -11.09 0.29 1.30
C GLY A 62 -9.97 0.28 2.36
N GLU A 63 -9.02 -0.67 2.26
CA GLU A 63 -7.86 -0.77 3.15
C GLU A 63 -6.57 -0.47 2.39
N CYS A 64 -5.52 -0.03 3.08
CA CYS A 64 -4.20 0.23 2.48
C CYS A 64 -3.22 -0.93 2.69
N ASN A 65 -3.72 -2.15 2.63
CA ASN A 65 -2.97 -3.40 2.78
C ASN A 65 -3.74 -4.56 2.14
N ALA A 66 -3.09 -5.73 2.06
CA ALA A 66 -3.73 -6.99 1.71
C ALA A 66 -3.49 -8.01 2.82
N SER A 67 -4.55 -8.56 3.40
CA SER A 67 -4.48 -9.58 4.45
C SER A 67 -4.32 -10.96 3.83
N LEU A 68 -3.10 -11.51 3.84
CA LEU A 68 -2.74 -12.73 3.14
C LEU A 68 -2.16 -13.78 4.09
N SER A 69 -2.29 -15.05 3.68
CA SER A 69 -1.73 -16.19 4.41
C SER A 69 -0.94 -17.09 3.47
N PHE A 70 0.24 -17.52 3.93
CA PHE A 70 1.11 -18.41 3.20
C PHE A 70 1.58 -19.56 4.12
N ALA A 71 1.87 -20.73 3.53
CA ALA A 71 2.44 -21.85 4.23
C ALA A 71 3.69 -22.36 3.51
N ALA A 72 4.79 -22.49 4.21
CA ALA A 72 5.98 -23.18 3.74
C ALA A 72 5.83 -24.69 3.94
N GLU A 73 6.46 -25.48 3.09
CA GLU A 73 6.57 -26.92 3.27
C GLU A 73 7.90 -27.27 3.96
N ALA A 74 7.85 -28.18 4.90
CA ALA A 74 9.04 -28.64 5.61
C ALA A 74 9.00 -30.15 5.84
N SER A 75 10.17 -30.78 5.86
CA SER A 75 10.34 -32.18 6.24
C SER A 75 11.71 -32.44 6.85
N ASP A 76 11.79 -33.40 7.73
CA ASP A 76 13.03 -33.84 8.35
C ASP A 76 13.03 -35.36 8.61
N ASN A 77 14.23 -35.97 8.75
CA ASN A 77 14.38 -37.40 9.05
C ASN A 77 14.00 -37.75 10.50
N CYS A 78 14.15 -36.80 11.43
CA CYS A 78 13.87 -37.00 12.85
C CYS A 78 12.62 -36.25 13.34
N GLU A 79 12.07 -35.33 12.65
CA GLU A 79 10.84 -34.58 12.91
C GLU A 79 11.07 -33.07 12.84
N VAL A 80 10.14 -32.33 12.22
CA VAL A 80 10.14 -30.87 12.19
C VAL A 80 9.65 -30.34 13.54
N GLY A 81 10.47 -29.51 14.19
CA GLY A 81 10.15 -28.86 15.46
C GLY A 81 9.27 -27.61 15.30
N GLY A 82 9.44 -26.88 14.19
CA GLY A 82 8.63 -25.70 13.93
C GLY A 82 8.99 -24.94 12.67
N ILE A 83 8.05 -24.06 12.25
CA ILE A 83 8.23 -23.12 11.15
C ILE A 83 7.89 -21.72 11.70
N ALA A 84 8.80 -20.78 11.51
CA ALA A 84 8.62 -19.37 11.90
C ALA A 84 8.77 -18.46 10.67
N TYR A 85 7.97 -17.39 10.65
CA TYR A 85 7.98 -16.39 9.60
C TYR A 85 8.41 -15.05 10.17
N SER A 86 9.14 -14.26 9.37
CA SER A 86 9.53 -12.92 9.77
C SER A 86 9.59 -11.95 8.58
N VAL A 87 9.35 -10.66 8.88
CA VAL A 87 9.50 -9.54 7.96
C VAL A 87 10.46 -8.54 8.60
N SER A 88 11.55 -8.22 7.90
CA SER A 88 12.60 -7.31 8.42
C SER A 88 13.11 -7.73 9.81
N GLY A 89 13.20 -9.04 10.08
CA GLY A 89 13.65 -9.62 11.35
C GLY A 89 12.62 -9.61 12.47
N ASN A 90 11.40 -9.14 12.24
CA ASN A 90 10.31 -9.21 13.21
C ASN A 90 9.43 -10.43 12.91
N ALA A 91 9.15 -11.24 13.93
CA ALA A 91 8.25 -12.39 13.78
C ALA A 91 6.85 -11.93 13.37
N ILE A 92 6.23 -12.68 12.47
CA ILE A 92 4.85 -12.49 12.02
C ILE A 92 4.05 -13.77 12.13
N ASP A 93 2.73 -13.62 12.28
CA ASP A 93 1.75 -14.68 12.20
C ASP A 93 0.82 -14.43 11.01
N PHE A 94 0.24 -15.49 10.45
CA PHE A 94 -0.76 -15.36 9.37
C PHE A 94 -2.20 -15.48 9.91
N PRO A 95 -3.17 -14.73 9.30
CA PRO A 95 -2.99 -13.77 8.22
C PRO A 95 -2.15 -12.55 8.62
N TYR A 96 -1.34 -12.03 7.71
CA TYR A 96 -0.52 -10.84 7.88
C TYR A 96 -0.94 -9.77 6.88
N ASP A 97 -1.02 -8.51 7.35
CA ASP A 97 -1.41 -7.36 6.56
C ASP A 97 -0.20 -6.79 5.81
N PHE A 98 -0.07 -7.16 4.54
CA PHE A 98 1.02 -6.70 3.69
C PHE A 98 0.75 -5.30 3.15
N PRO A 99 1.65 -4.33 3.41
CA PRO A 99 1.50 -2.97 2.88
C PRO A 99 1.75 -2.94 1.37
N ALA A 100 1.39 -1.81 0.74
CA ALA A 100 1.73 -1.54 -0.66
C ALA A 100 3.23 -1.70 -0.92
N GLY A 101 3.55 -2.23 -2.10
CA GLY A 101 4.93 -2.47 -2.53
C GLY A 101 5.34 -3.92 -2.38
N THR A 102 6.64 -4.17 -2.20
CA THR A 102 7.21 -5.51 -2.12
C THR A 102 7.75 -5.79 -0.73
N THR A 103 7.26 -6.85 -0.11
CA THR A 103 7.68 -7.32 1.21
C THR A 103 8.44 -8.63 1.07
N LEU A 104 9.66 -8.71 1.63
CA LEU A 104 10.42 -9.95 1.76
C LEU A 104 10.00 -10.65 3.05
N VAL A 105 9.63 -11.91 2.94
CA VAL A 105 9.30 -12.79 4.06
C VAL A 105 10.40 -13.86 4.18
N ASP A 106 11.02 -13.90 5.35
CA ASP A 106 11.97 -14.96 5.70
C ASP A 106 11.27 -16.09 6.45
N VAL A 107 11.64 -17.32 6.13
CA VAL A 107 11.13 -18.53 6.74
C VAL A 107 12.28 -19.26 7.40
N LEU A 108 12.12 -19.59 8.66
CA LEU A 108 13.02 -20.43 9.44
C LEU A 108 12.30 -21.75 9.80
N VAL A 109 12.86 -22.86 9.36
CA VAL A 109 12.42 -24.20 9.76
C VAL A 109 13.44 -24.74 10.75
N THR A 110 12.97 -25.27 11.87
CA THR A 110 13.80 -25.96 12.87
C THR A 110 13.30 -27.38 13.08
N ASP A 111 14.21 -28.34 13.25
CA ASP A 111 13.87 -29.69 13.74
C ASP A 111 13.78 -29.74 15.27
N ILE A 112 13.44 -30.88 15.80
CA ILE A 112 13.35 -31.07 17.25
C ILE A 112 14.72 -31.16 17.96
N HIS A 113 15.84 -31.27 17.22
CA HIS A 113 17.20 -31.36 17.74
C HIS A 113 17.97 -30.02 17.63
N GLY A 114 17.37 -28.99 16.97
CA GLY A 114 17.92 -27.67 16.89
C GLY A 114 18.66 -27.34 15.59
N ASN A 115 18.70 -28.28 14.60
CA ASN A 115 19.21 -27.95 13.28
C ASN A 115 18.17 -27.10 12.56
N SER A 116 18.60 -26.29 11.59
CA SER A 116 17.71 -25.36 10.94
C SER A 116 18.01 -25.18 9.44
N ALA A 117 16.99 -24.79 8.70
CA ALA A 117 17.06 -24.35 7.32
C ALA A 117 16.25 -23.07 7.14
N VAL A 118 16.68 -22.25 6.18
CA VAL A 118 16.02 -20.99 5.85
C VAL A 118 15.68 -20.94 4.38
N CYS A 119 14.58 -20.27 4.04
CA CYS A 119 14.28 -19.81 2.71
C CYS A 119 13.56 -18.46 2.79
N SER A 120 13.41 -17.76 1.68
CA SER A 120 12.69 -16.49 1.63
C SER A 120 11.87 -16.37 0.35
N TYR A 121 10.80 -15.58 0.39
CA TYR A 121 9.96 -15.26 -0.74
C TYR A 121 9.47 -13.82 -0.66
N THR A 122 9.01 -13.27 -1.79
CA THR A 122 8.50 -11.91 -1.86
C THR A 122 7.00 -11.90 -2.09
N VAL A 123 6.30 -11.00 -1.40
CA VAL A 123 4.90 -10.66 -1.62
C VAL A 123 4.85 -9.24 -2.15
N SER A 124 4.19 -9.04 -3.30
CA SER A 124 3.97 -7.72 -3.90
C SER A 124 2.50 -7.37 -3.83
N VAL A 125 2.19 -6.21 -3.26
CA VAL A 125 0.83 -5.67 -3.11
C VAL A 125 0.75 -4.34 -3.85
N VAL A 126 -0.31 -4.14 -4.62
CA VAL A 126 -0.56 -2.93 -5.41
C VAL A 126 -1.90 -2.33 -5.00
N ASP A 127 -1.91 -1.01 -4.96
CA ASP A 127 -3.14 -0.22 -4.87
C ASP A 127 -3.67 0.00 -6.28
N ASP A 128 -4.88 -0.45 -6.54
CA ASP A 128 -5.61 -0.28 -7.80
C ASP A 128 -6.96 0.45 -7.61
N GLU A 129 -7.23 0.92 -6.38
CA GLU A 129 -8.38 1.76 -6.09
C GLU A 129 -8.14 3.20 -6.56
N GLN A 130 -9.19 3.84 -7.06
CA GLN A 130 -9.14 5.24 -7.45
C GLN A 130 -9.68 6.11 -6.32
N PRO A 131 -9.09 7.31 -6.10
CA PRO A 131 -9.61 8.23 -5.11
C PRO A 131 -11.05 8.66 -5.43
N VAL A 132 -11.85 8.83 -4.40
CA VAL A 132 -13.22 9.36 -4.50
C VAL A 132 -13.14 10.88 -4.42
N ILE A 133 -13.60 11.57 -5.48
CA ILE A 133 -13.58 13.03 -5.57
C ILE A 133 -14.99 13.62 -5.53
N THR A 134 -15.16 14.74 -4.83
CA THR A 134 -16.35 15.57 -4.87
C THR A 134 -15.95 16.96 -5.35
N CYS A 135 -16.47 17.34 -6.52
CA CYS A 135 -16.27 18.67 -7.07
C CYS A 135 -17.00 19.76 -6.25
N PRO A 136 -16.45 21.00 -6.20
CA PRO A 136 -17.18 22.12 -5.64
C PRO A 136 -18.44 22.41 -6.44
N GLU A 137 -19.46 22.92 -5.73
CA GLU A 137 -20.71 23.41 -6.31
C GLU A 137 -20.70 24.96 -6.28
N PRO A 138 -20.29 25.64 -7.37
CA PRO A 138 -20.31 27.10 -7.46
C PRO A 138 -21.73 27.65 -7.37
N LEU A 139 -21.87 28.92 -6.95
CA LEU A 139 -23.13 29.64 -7.07
C LEU A 139 -23.56 29.70 -8.55
N SER A 140 -24.85 29.83 -8.80
CA SER A 140 -25.41 29.89 -10.15
C SER A 140 -24.84 31.04 -10.99
N MET A 141 -24.40 32.11 -10.34
CA MET A 141 -23.79 33.28 -11.02
C MET A 141 -23.00 34.13 -10.01
N TYR A 142 -21.84 34.61 -10.43
CA TYR A 142 -21.03 35.62 -9.78
C TYR A 142 -21.09 36.92 -10.59
N THR A 143 -20.84 38.07 -9.95
CA THR A 143 -20.81 39.35 -10.63
C THR A 143 -19.41 39.97 -10.52
N THR A 144 -19.01 40.70 -11.55
CA THR A 144 -17.75 41.46 -11.55
C THR A 144 -17.80 42.61 -10.54
N PRO A 145 -16.67 43.00 -9.92
CA PRO A 145 -16.54 44.25 -9.20
C PRO A 145 -16.71 45.45 -10.16
N PRO A 146 -17.12 46.64 -9.65
CA PRO A 146 -17.26 47.85 -10.49
C PRO A 146 -15.98 48.17 -11.26
N GLY A 147 -16.14 48.40 -12.58
CA GLY A 147 -15.04 48.70 -13.50
C GLY A 147 -14.14 47.51 -13.87
N ALA A 148 -14.48 46.27 -13.49
CA ALA A 148 -13.71 45.07 -13.79
C ALA A 148 -14.45 44.14 -14.77
N CYS A 149 -13.68 43.42 -15.62
CA CYS A 149 -14.21 42.37 -16.51
C CYS A 149 -13.96 40.93 -15.98
N HIS A 150 -13.56 40.79 -14.72
CA HIS A 150 -13.24 39.52 -14.09
C HIS A 150 -13.48 39.57 -12.58
N VAL A 151 -13.54 38.41 -11.93
CA VAL A 151 -13.67 38.28 -10.49
C VAL A 151 -12.75 37.21 -9.96
N ALA A 152 -12.02 37.54 -8.89
CA ALA A 152 -11.14 36.56 -8.20
C ALA A 152 -11.96 35.62 -7.32
N LEU A 153 -11.92 34.32 -7.58
CA LEU A 153 -12.62 33.29 -6.82
C LEU A 153 -11.68 32.17 -6.43
N SER A 154 -12.05 31.47 -5.35
CA SER A 154 -11.34 30.28 -4.87
C SER A 154 -12.33 29.15 -4.65
N PHE A 155 -11.94 27.95 -5.09
CA PHE A 155 -12.70 26.73 -4.91
C PHE A 155 -11.82 25.63 -4.36
N ALA A 156 -12.42 24.66 -3.65
CA ALA A 156 -11.74 23.47 -3.14
C ALA A 156 -12.59 22.25 -3.41
N ALA A 157 -12.04 21.26 -4.13
CA ALA A 157 -12.59 19.93 -4.20
C ALA A 157 -12.23 19.16 -2.92
N THR A 158 -13.05 18.20 -2.55
CA THR A 158 -12.73 17.25 -1.49
C THR A 158 -12.47 15.87 -2.09
N ALA A 159 -11.53 15.15 -1.52
CA ALA A 159 -11.22 13.79 -1.96
C ALA A 159 -10.83 12.91 -0.78
N THR A 160 -11.10 11.62 -0.93
CA THR A 160 -10.69 10.56 0.01
C THR A 160 -10.18 9.37 -0.78
N ASP A 161 -9.29 8.61 -0.18
CA ASP A 161 -8.70 7.41 -0.74
C ASP A 161 -8.33 6.45 0.40
N ASN A 162 -8.30 5.13 0.13
CA ASN A 162 -7.96 4.10 1.10
C ASN A 162 -6.52 4.23 1.64
N CYS A 163 -5.57 4.62 0.77
CA CYS A 163 -4.17 4.82 1.12
C CYS A 163 -3.78 6.28 1.34
N GLY A 164 -4.59 7.20 0.81
CA GLY A 164 -4.41 8.64 0.99
C GLY A 164 -4.19 9.41 -0.30
N VAL A 165 -4.60 10.66 -0.28
CA VAL A 165 -4.52 11.59 -1.41
C VAL A 165 -3.14 12.24 -1.46
N ALA A 166 -2.47 12.17 -2.61
CA ALA A 166 -1.19 12.84 -2.85
C ALA A 166 -1.39 14.31 -3.22
N GLY A 167 -2.43 14.62 -4.01
CA GLY A 167 -2.67 16.00 -4.41
C GLY A 167 -3.91 16.20 -5.27
N THR A 168 -4.26 17.49 -5.40
CA THR A 168 -5.35 17.95 -6.28
C THR A 168 -4.83 19.01 -7.21
N THR A 169 -5.13 18.90 -8.50
CA THR A 169 -4.77 19.87 -9.53
C THR A 169 -6.03 20.41 -10.19
N TYR A 170 -5.98 21.71 -10.55
CA TYR A 170 -7.06 22.41 -11.23
C TYR A 170 -6.55 22.92 -12.56
N SER A 171 -7.38 22.83 -13.61
CA SER A 171 -7.04 23.35 -14.95
C SER A 171 -8.23 23.96 -15.68
N ILE A 172 -7.92 24.84 -16.61
CA ILE A 172 -8.88 25.39 -17.58
C ILE A 172 -8.32 25.03 -18.96
N GLY A 173 -8.98 24.07 -19.62
CA GLY A 173 -8.40 23.43 -20.79
C GLY A 173 -7.06 22.76 -20.44
N GLU A 174 -6.00 23.07 -21.19
CA GLU A 174 -4.67 22.49 -20.96
C GLU A 174 -3.82 23.26 -19.91
N ASN A 175 -4.34 24.36 -19.36
CA ASN A 175 -3.56 25.23 -18.47
C ASN A 175 -3.89 24.96 -17.01
N THR A 176 -2.90 24.57 -16.22
CA THR A 176 -3.02 24.45 -14.76
C THR A 176 -3.21 25.83 -14.14
N ILE A 177 -4.14 25.93 -13.19
CA ILE A 177 -4.45 27.15 -12.45
C ILE A 177 -4.23 26.96 -10.96
N THR A 178 -4.07 28.08 -10.26
CA THR A 178 -4.04 28.13 -8.79
C THR A 178 -5.09 29.14 -8.31
N PHE A 179 -5.61 28.93 -7.13
CA PHE A 179 -6.56 29.85 -6.51
C PHE A 179 -5.88 30.83 -5.55
N PRO A 180 -6.39 32.10 -5.45
CA PRO A 180 -7.51 32.66 -6.20
C PRO A 180 -7.20 32.82 -7.70
N TYR A 181 -8.19 32.57 -8.56
CA TYR A 181 -8.09 32.73 -10.02
C TYR A 181 -9.05 33.79 -10.50
N GLU A 182 -8.62 34.61 -11.48
CA GLU A 182 -9.39 35.70 -12.09
C GLU A 182 -10.29 35.14 -13.19
N PHE A 183 -11.55 34.89 -12.87
CA PHE A 183 -12.53 34.38 -13.83
C PHE A 183 -13.11 35.51 -14.70
N PRO A 184 -12.99 35.42 -16.03
CA PRO A 184 -13.57 36.39 -16.92
C PRO A 184 -15.10 36.29 -16.98
N VAL A 185 -15.75 37.33 -17.47
CA VAL A 185 -17.19 37.34 -17.81
C VAL A 185 -17.48 36.21 -18.79
N GLY A 186 -18.54 35.44 -18.51
CA GLY A 186 -18.97 34.28 -19.26
C GLY A 186 -18.96 33.01 -18.44
N SER A 187 -18.90 31.87 -19.11
CA SER A 187 -18.84 30.53 -18.49
C SER A 187 -17.44 29.96 -18.65
N THR A 188 -16.83 29.58 -17.53
CA THR A 188 -15.51 28.92 -17.49
C THR A 188 -15.66 27.54 -16.84
N THR A 189 -15.26 26.49 -17.56
CA THR A 189 -15.19 25.14 -17.01
C THR A 189 -13.81 24.93 -16.38
N VAL A 190 -13.82 24.44 -15.15
CA VAL A 190 -12.61 24.05 -14.40
C VAL A 190 -12.61 22.54 -14.27
N ASP A 191 -11.56 21.91 -14.76
CA ASP A 191 -11.30 20.49 -14.58
C ASP A 191 -10.48 20.28 -13.31
N VAL A 192 -10.82 19.23 -12.57
CA VAL A 192 -10.15 18.85 -11.32
C VAL A 192 -9.67 17.41 -11.43
N VAL A 193 -8.40 17.18 -11.12
CA VAL A 193 -7.82 15.84 -11.04
C VAL A 193 -7.23 15.66 -9.65
N VAL A 194 -7.62 14.57 -9.00
CA VAL A 194 -7.04 14.12 -7.74
C VAL A 194 -6.21 12.88 -8.03
N THR A 195 -5.03 12.82 -7.42
CA THR A 195 -4.14 11.66 -7.50
C THR A 195 -3.86 11.15 -6.09
N ASP A 196 -3.88 9.83 -5.89
CA ASP A 196 -3.46 9.18 -4.65
C ASP A 196 -1.93 9.07 -4.56
N ILE A 197 -1.44 8.49 -3.46
CA ILE A 197 0.01 8.31 -3.22
C ILE A 197 0.63 7.20 -4.09
N HIS A 198 -0.19 6.34 -4.72
CA HIS A 198 0.25 5.23 -5.59
C HIS A 198 0.10 5.53 -7.08
N GLY A 199 -0.51 6.68 -7.43
CA GLY A 199 -0.62 7.17 -8.81
C GLY A 199 -1.97 6.89 -9.48
N ASN A 200 -2.96 6.31 -8.78
CA ASN A 200 -4.32 6.22 -9.30
C ASN A 200 -4.96 7.62 -9.28
N SER A 201 -5.91 7.89 -10.15
CA SER A 201 -6.49 9.23 -10.26
C SER A 201 -7.97 9.19 -10.59
N ALA A 202 -8.67 10.21 -10.08
CA ALA A 202 -10.06 10.50 -10.42
C ALA A 202 -10.21 11.96 -10.83
N ALA A 203 -11.18 12.25 -11.66
CA ALA A 203 -11.42 13.58 -12.18
C ALA A 203 -12.90 13.96 -12.08
N CYS A 204 -13.13 15.26 -11.92
CA CYS A 204 -14.44 15.86 -12.06
C CYS A 204 -14.30 17.28 -12.66
N SER A 205 -15.39 17.92 -13.01
CA SER A 205 -15.38 19.30 -13.51
C SER A 205 -16.56 20.10 -12.97
N PHE A 206 -16.38 21.41 -12.89
CA PHE A 206 -17.45 22.35 -12.52
C PHE A 206 -17.39 23.61 -13.38
N ALA A 207 -18.51 24.30 -13.52
CA ALA A 207 -18.60 25.52 -14.31
C ALA A 207 -18.76 26.75 -13.39
N VAL A 208 -17.98 27.79 -13.65
CA VAL A 208 -18.08 29.09 -13.00
C VAL A 208 -18.71 30.06 -13.97
N MET A 209 -19.83 30.69 -13.59
CA MET A 209 -20.53 31.70 -14.40
C MET A 209 -20.32 33.07 -13.79
N VAL A 210 -19.80 34.01 -14.61
CA VAL A 210 -19.56 35.41 -14.23
C VAL A 210 -20.34 36.32 -15.14
N ALA A 211 -21.09 37.27 -14.59
CA ALA A 211 -21.81 38.29 -15.33
C ALA A 211 -21.31 39.69 -14.99
N ASP A 212 -21.21 40.53 -16.03
CA ASP A 212 -21.10 41.97 -15.88
C ASP A 212 -22.51 42.55 -15.76
N GLN A 213 -22.79 43.27 -14.69
CA GLN A 213 -24.06 43.96 -14.44
C GLN A 213 -23.90 45.48 -14.39
N GLU A 214 -22.70 45.98 -14.72
CA GLU A 214 -22.43 47.42 -14.74
C GLU A 214 -22.92 48.06 -16.04
N ASN A 215 -23.65 49.14 -15.89
CA ASN A 215 -24.08 49.92 -17.03
C ASN A 215 -22.93 50.77 -17.56
N PRO A 216 -22.79 50.93 -18.89
CA PRO A 216 -21.79 51.85 -19.46
C PRO A 216 -22.02 53.29 -19.03
N GLY A 217 -20.96 53.94 -18.61
CA GLY A 217 -20.99 55.38 -18.31
C GLY A 217 -21.02 56.23 -19.60
N ILE A 218 -21.88 57.22 -19.65
CA ILE A 218 -21.91 58.23 -20.74
C ILE A 218 -21.91 59.61 -20.14
N GLU A 219 -21.02 60.46 -20.62
CA GLU A 219 -21.04 61.90 -20.36
C GLU A 219 -21.53 62.59 -21.59
N CYS A 220 -22.59 63.34 -21.45
CA CYS A 220 -23.06 64.18 -22.56
C CYS A 220 -22.21 65.44 -22.67
N PRO A 221 -21.79 65.81 -23.88
CA PRO A 221 -21.07 67.08 -24.09
C PRO A 221 -21.95 68.24 -23.66
N VAL A 222 -21.37 69.22 -22.95
CA VAL A 222 -22.03 70.43 -22.59
C VAL A 222 -22.01 71.32 -23.83
N PRO A 223 -23.17 71.60 -24.49
CA PRO A 223 -23.19 72.45 -25.65
C PRO A 223 -22.79 73.86 -25.30
N MET A 224 -22.00 74.47 -26.14
CA MET A 224 -21.73 75.93 -26.05
C MET A 224 -22.97 76.69 -26.50
N ASN A 225 -23.71 77.16 -25.53
CA ASN A 225 -24.91 78.01 -25.83
C ASN A 225 -24.65 79.47 -25.49
N PRO A 226 -25.14 80.39 -26.28
CA PRO A 226 -25.91 80.18 -27.51
C PRO A 226 -25.02 79.88 -28.74
N TYR A 227 -25.50 79.02 -29.62
CA TYR A 227 -24.95 78.97 -30.99
C TYR A 227 -25.43 80.11 -31.79
N THR A 228 -24.58 80.64 -32.69
CA THR A 228 -24.95 81.71 -33.67
C THR A 228 -25.39 81.00 -34.93
N THR A 229 -26.41 81.59 -35.61
CA THR A 229 -26.82 81.08 -36.90
C THR A 229 -25.72 81.34 -37.95
N ASP A 230 -25.60 80.44 -38.91
CA ASP A 230 -24.72 80.62 -40.04
C ASP A 230 -25.12 81.83 -40.88
N ALA A 231 -24.12 82.48 -41.47
CA ALA A 231 -24.36 83.71 -42.30
C ALA A 231 -25.30 83.38 -43.47
N GLY A 232 -26.51 83.97 -43.44
CA GLY A 232 -27.53 83.77 -44.47
C GLY A 232 -28.51 82.57 -44.21
N SER A 233 -28.47 81.95 -43.02
CA SER A 233 -29.36 80.93 -42.60
C SER A 233 -30.04 81.31 -41.29
N CYS A 234 -31.22 80.69 -40.99
CA CYS A 234 -31.85 80.74 -39.64
C CYS A 234 -31.56 79.52 -38.80
N GLU A 235 -30.64 78.66 -39.22
CA GLU A 235 -30.20 77.43 -38.54
C GLU A 235 -28.70 77.53 -38.19
N ALA A 236 -28.30 76.92 -37.04
CA ALA A 236 -26.92 76.84 -36.59
C ALA A 236 -26.43 75.39 -36.57
#